data_1510bdcf54da95a5914647c7222d3660
#
_entry.id   1510bdcf54da95a5914647c7222d3660
#
_cell.length_a   1.000
_cell.length_b   1.000
_cell.length_c   1.000
_cell.angle_alpha   90.00
_cell.angle_beta   90.00
_cell.angle_gamma   90.00
#
_symmetry.space_group_name_H-M   'P 1'
#
loop_
_entity.id
_entity.type
_entity.pdbx_description
1 polymer ?
#
loop_
_entity_poly.entity_id
_entity_poly.type
_entity_poly.pdbx_seq_one_letter_code
_entity_poly.pdbx_strand_id
1 'polypeptide(L)'
;VWISGPHFPGLYNDLQIFRFDLLGMLEPHERVEADDGYIGECPANCKCPNGTTHRENRLQINQLQHSRHERFNERFMNFGCMNQKFRHSVSKHGLCFDCVAVLTQLSIEHGEVIPYFNYDDTLTDQDLLPDPWIRL
;
A
#
# COMPACT_ATOMS: atom_id res chain seq x y z
N VAL A 1 -2.16 7.73 -4.08
CA VAL A 1 -1.37 6.48 -4.16
C VAL A 1 0.10 6.85 -4.20
N TRP A 2 0.92 6.16 -3.42
CA TRP A 2 2.36 6.32 -3.43
C TRP A 2 3.01 5.12 -4.12
N ILE A 3 4.01 5.38 -4.95
CA ILE A 3 4.75 4.37 -5.69
C ILE A 3 6.24 4.68 -5.56
N SER A 4 7.02 3.68 -5.26
CA SER A 4 8.48 3.76 -5.19
C SER A 4 9.13 2.84 -6.22
N GLY A 5 10.28 3.24 -6.70
CA GLY A 5 11.08 2.39 -7.60
C GLY A 5 11.66 3.14 -8.78
N PRO A 6 12.34 2.42 -9.68
CA PRO A 6 12.54 0.97 -9.66
C PRO A 6 13.58 0.51 -8.62
N HIS A 7 13.27 -0.55 -7.89
CA HIS A 7 14.21 -1.22 -7.00
C HIS A 7 14.74 -2.52 -7.63
N PHE A 8 15.94 -2.92 -7.26
CA PHE A 8 16.48 -4.20 -7.72
C PHE A 8 15.71 -5.37 -7.07
N PRO A 9 15.18 -6.31 -7.86
CA PRO A 9 14.42 -7.44 -7.33
C PRO A 9 15.21 -8.23 -6.29
N GLY A 10 14.58 -8.50 -5.15
CA GLY A 10 15.15 -9.32 -4.08
C GLY A 10 16.24 -8.65 -3.23
N LEU A 11 16.59 -7.38 -3.49
CA LEU A 11 17.61 -6.68 -2.72
C LEU A 11 17.02 -6.10 -1.42
N TYR A 12 15.78 -5.58 -1.50
CA TYR A 12 15.07 -4.99 -0.37
C TYR A 12 13.69 -5.63 -0.24
N ASN A 13 13.26 -5.85 1.00
CA ASN A 13 11.87 -6.20 1.27
C ASN A 13 10.99 -4.94 1.35
N ASP A 14 9.68 -5.11 1.26
CA ASP A 14 8.72 -4.00 1.21
C ASP A 14 8.82 -3.08 2.41
N LEU A 15 9.03 -3.64 3.61
CA LEU A 15 9.22 -2.88 4.85
C LEU A 15 10.48 -2.01 4.83
N GLN A 16 11.56 -2.50 4.22
CA GLN A 16 12.79 -1.71 4.06
C GLN A 16 12.58 -0.55 3.08
N ILE A 17 11.92 -0.81 1.95
CA ILE A 17 11.56 0.23 0.97
C ILE A 17 10.69 1.30 1.63
N PHE A 18 9.67 0.89 2.37
CA PHE A 18 8.81 1.80 3.13
C PHE A 18 9.61 2.71 4.05
N ARG A 19 10.52 2.14 4.84
CA ARG A 19 11.34 2.89 5.80
C ARG A 19 12.28 3.88 5.13
N PHE A 20 12.84 3.52 3.98
CA PHE A 20 13.77 4.38 3.27
C PHE A 20 13.09 5.50 2.50
N ASP A 21 11.97 5.19 1.83
CA ASP A 21 11.41 6.10 0.85
C ASP A 21 10.15 6.84 1.33
N LEU A 22 9.30 6.19 2.14
CA LEU A 22 7.99 6.74 2.49
C LEU A 22 7.90 7.24 3.93
N LEU A 23 8.47 6.51 4.89
CA LEU A 23 8.29 6.79 6.32
C LEU A 23 8.61 8.25 6.70
N GLY A 24 9.69 8.79 6.11
CA GLY A 24 10.11 10.17 6.36
C GLY A 24 9.24 11.25 5.69
N MET A 25 8.30 10.85 4.84
CA MET A 25 7.38 11.74 4.12
C MET A 25 5.99 11.79 4.74
N LEU A 26 5.69 10.88 5.69
CA LEU A 26 4.38 10.83 6.34
C LEU A 26 4.19 12.03 7.25
N GLU A 27 3.01 12.64 7.18
CA GLU A 27 2.59 13.66 8.12
C GLU A 27 2.39 13.08 9.54
N PRO A 28 2.50 13.91 10.58
CA PRO A 28 2.17 13.48 11.94
C PRO A 28 0.78 12.87 12.01
N HIS A 29 0.66 11.65 12.53
CA HIS A 29 -0.57 10.85 12.61
C HIS A 29 -1.07 10.24 11.29
N GLU A 30 -0.39 10.46 10.18
CA GLU A 30 -0.68 9.76 8.94
C GLU A 30 -0.25 8.30 9.05
N ARG A 31 -1.09 7.39 8.55
CA ARG A 31 -0.82 5.94 8.52
C ARG A 31 -1.12 5.37 7.15
N VAL A 32 -0.30 4.45 6.71
CA VAL A 32 -0.47 3.78 5.44
C VAL A 32 -1.24 2.46 5.64
N GLU A 33 -2.24 2.22 4.79
CA GLU A 33 -2.84 0.90 4.68
C GLU A 33 -1.85 -0.05 3.99
N ALA A 34 -1.50 -1.13 4.64
CA ALA A 34 -0.52 -2.07 4.15
C ALA A 34 -0.85 -3.50 4.57
N ASP A 35 -0.32 -4.46 3.83
CA ASP A 35 -0.46 -5.87 4.18
C ASP A 35 0.40 -6.26 5.41
N ASP A 36 0.34 -7.52 5.79
CA ASP A 36 1.09 -8.01 6.95
C ASP A 36 2.62 -7.99 6.78
N GLY A 37 3.11 -7.75 5.57
CA GLY A 37 4.54 -7.51 5.32
C GLY A 37 5.07 -6.27 6.03
N TYR A 38 4.18 -5.34 6.39
CA TYR A 38 4.49 -4.08 7.08
C TYR A 38 4.20 -4.10 8.58
N ILE A 39 3.94 -5.27 9.17
CA ILE A 39 3.54 -5.40 10.59
C ILE A 39 4.56 -4.79 11.56
N GLY A 40 5.83 -4.70 11.18
CA GLY A 40 6.88 -4.06 11.97
C GLY A 40 6.72 -2.55 12.17
N GLU A 41 5.82 -1.91 11.40
CA GLU A 41 5.47 -0.49 11.53
C GLU A 41 4.06 -0.26 12.08
N CYS A 42 3.35 -1.32 12.40
CA CYS A 42 2.04 -1.24 13.05
C CYS A 42 2.20 -1.10 14.58
N PRO A 43 1.32 -0.34 15.23
CA PRO A 43 0.23 0.47 14.69
C PRO A 43 0.65 1.92 14.38
N ALA A 44 1.90 2.27 14.60
CA ALA A 44 2.37 3.67 14.58
C ALA A 44 2.23 4.31 13.19
N ASN A 45 2.76 3.64 12.17
CA ASN A 45 2.89 4.18 10.81
C ASN A 45 2.07 3.41 9.77
N CYS A 46 1.65 2.19 10.10
CA CYS A 46 0.87 1.33 9.20
C CYS A 46 -0.38 0.77 9.88
N LYS A 47 -1.41 0.54 9.06
CA LYS A 47 -2.60 -0.24 9.40
C LYS A 47 -2.51 -1.57 8.66
N CYS A 48 -2.20 -2.64 9.38
CA CYS A 48 -2.09 -4.00 8.84
C CYS A 48 -3.19 -4.90 9.41
N PRO A 49 -3.67 -5.91 8.68
CA PRO A 49 -4.73 -6.81 9.16
C PRO A 49 -4.42 -7.46 10.51
N ASN A 50 -3.21 -8.00 10.66
CA ASN A 50 -2.79 -8.65 11.92
C ASN A 50 -2.22 -7.68 12.96
N GLY A 51 -2.08 -6.42 12.62
CA GLY A 51 -1.72 -5.34 13.55
C GLY A 51 -2.89 -4.76 14.33
N THR A 52 -4.13 -5.26 14.12
CA THR A 52 -5.35 -4.79 14.79
C THR A 52 -5.84 -5.82 15.80
N THR A 53 -6.35 -5.32 16.94
CA THR A 53 -6.79 -6.17 18.08
C THR A 53 -8.14 -6.85 17.84
N HIS A 54 -9.02 -6.28 17.02
CA HIS A 54 -10.37 -6.79 16.82
C HIS A 54 -10.50 -7.62 15.55
N ARG A 55 -11.00 -8.87 15.69
CA ARG A 55 -11.16 -9.82 14.57
C ARG A 55 -12.06 -9.27 13.45
N GLU A 56 -13.11 -8.55 13.78
CA GLU A 56 -14.04 -7.96 12.80
C GLU A 56 -13.34 -6.87 11.99
N ASN A 57 -12.59 -6.00 12.66
CA ASN A 57 -11.80 -4.97 12.00
C ASN A 57 -10.72 -5.56 11.10
N ARG A 58 -10.11 -6.68 11.53
CA ARG A 58 -9.11 -7.40 10.74
C ARG A 58 -9.67 -7.90 9.42
N LEU A 59 -10.86 -8.52 9.44
CA LEU A 59 -11.52 -9.00 8.24
C LEU A 59 -11.90 -7.84 7.30
N GLN A 60 -12.41 -6.76 7.85
CA GLN A 60 -12.79 -5.58 7.09
C GLN A 60 -11.56 -4.90 6.46
N ILE A 61 -10.51 -4.66 7.22
CA ILE A 61 -9.25 -4.09 6.71
C ILE A 61 -8.67 -4.97 5.60
N ASN A 62 -8.63 -6.28 5.79
CA ASN A 62 -8.12 -7.20 4.78
C ASN A 62 -8.92 -7.14 3.48
N GLN A 63 -10.25 -7.16 3.55
CA GLN A 63 -11.12 -7.04 2.38
C GLN A 63 -10.93 -5.72 1.65
N LEU A 64 -10.78 -4.62 2.39
CA LEU A 64 -10.60 -3.28 1.85
C LEU A 64 -9.26 -3.13 1.14
N GLN A 65 -8.19 -3.59 1.78
CA GLN A 65 -6.84 -3.54 1.22
C GLN A 65 -6.75 -4.35 -0.06
N HIS A 66 -7.23 -5.61 -0.05
CA HIS A 66 -7.26 -6.44 -1.24
C HIS A 66 -8.01 -5.75 -2.38
N SER A 67 -9.21 -5.25 -2.12
CA SER A 67 -10.01 -4.59 -3.15
C SER A 67 -9.33 -3.36 -3.75
N ARG A 68 -8.65 -2.54 -2.94
CA ARG A 68 -7.97 -1.33 -3.40
C ARG A 68 -6.69 -1.65 -4.16
N HIS A 69 -5.85 -2.53 -3.60
CA HIS A 69 -4.59 -2.93 -4.21
C HIS A 69 -4.82 -3.69 -5.52
N GLU A 70 -5.78 -4.61 -5.54
CA GLU A 70 -6.13 -5.34 -6.76
C GLU A 70 -6.63 -4.40 -7.87
N ARG A 71 -7.51 -3.46 -7.55
CA ARG A 71 -8.00 -2.48 -8.53
C ARG A 71 -6.90 -1.56 -9.04
N PHE A 72 -5.99 -1.13 -8.17
CA PHE A 72 -4.85 -0.35 -8.60
C PHE A 72 -3.95 -1.17 -9.50
N ASN A 73 -3.58 -2.38 -9.09
CA ASN A 73 -2.74 -3.28 -9.86
C ASN A 73 -3.38 -3.65 -11.20
N GLU A 74 -4.68 -3.92 -11.24
CA GLU A 74 -5.41 -4.19 -12.48
C GLU A 74 -5.27 -3.03 -13.46
N ARG A 75 -5.50 -1.79 -13.03
CA ARG A 75 -5.34 -0.60 -13.87
C ARG A 75 -3.91 -0.42 -14.34
N PHE A 76 -2.97 -0.59 -13.42
CA PHE A 76 -1.55 -0.48 -13.71
C PHE A 76 -1.12 -1.52 -14.77
N MET A 77 -1.61 -2.74 -14.65
CA MET A 77 -1.32 -3.85 -15.56
C MET A 77 -2.09 -3.79 -16.89
N ASN A 78 -3.06 -2.89 -17.05
CA ASN A 78 -3.70 -2.65 -18.34
C ASN A 78 -2.75 -2.03 -19.37
N PHE A 79 -1.66 -1.42 -18.92
CA PHE A 79 -0.63 -0.90 -19.81
C PHE A 79 0.30 -2.02 -20.28
N GLY A 80 0.40 -2.24 -21.60
CA GLY A 80 1.20 -3.33 -22.16
C GLY A 80 2.68 -3.32 -21.77
N CYS A 81 3.24 -2.14 -21.46
CA CYS A 81 4.62 -2.02 -20.97
C CYS A 81 4.80 -2.56 -19.53
N MET A 82 3.72 -2.74 -18.78
CA MET A 82 3.74 -3.28 -17.41
C MET A 82 3.44 -4.77 -17.35
N ASN A 83 2.61 -5.28 -18.27
CA ASN A 83 2.16 -6.69 -18.23
C ASN A 83 2.84 -7.60 -19.26
N GLN A 84 3.63 -7.03 -20.18
CA GLN A 84 4.31 -7.79 -21.23
C GLN A 84 5.83 -7.69 -21.07
N LYS A 85 6.54 -8.62 -21.70
CA LYS A 85 8.01 -8.57 -21.71
C LYS A 85 8.50 -7.26 -22.33
N PHE A 86 9.08 -6.41 -21.51
CA PHE A 86 9.69 -5.16 -21.96
C PHE A 86 10.99 -5.44 -22.73
N ARG A 87 11.10 -4.90 -23.95
CA ARG A 87 12.18 -5.23 -24.88
C ARG A 87 13.25 -4.14 -25.00
N HIS A 88 13.15 -3.09 -24.20
CA HIS A 88 14.09 -1.97 -24.15
C HIS A 88 14.96 -2.00 -22.89
N SER A 89 15.78 -0.98 -22.69
CA SER A 89 16.62 -0.88 -21.51
C SER A 89 15.82 -0.70 -20.22
N VAL A 90 16.40 -1.12 -19.10
CA VAL A 90 15.79 -0.99 -17.76
C VAL A 90 15.48 0.48 -17.44
N SER A 91 16.34 1.41 -17.85
CA SER A 91 16.10 2.85 -17.65
C SER A 91 14.84 3.34 -18.37
N LYS A 92 14.59 2.86 -19.60
CA LYS A 92 13.34 3.16 -20.30
C LYS A 92 12.13 2.53 -19.65
N HIS A 93 12.29 1.35 -19.08
CA HIS A 93 11.21 0.71 -18.32
C HIS A 93 10.84 1.53 -17.07
N GLY A 94 11.83 2.06 -16.36
CA GLY A 94 11.60 2.98 -15.23
C GLY A 94 10.78 4.21 -15.64
N LEU A 95 11.15 4.88 -16.75
CA LEU A 95 10.37 6.02 -17.26
C LEU A 95 8.93 5.63 -17.64
N CYS A 96 8.74 4.45 -18.26
CA CYS A 96 7.39 3.95 -18.53
C CYS A 96 6.60 3.69 -17.25
N PHE A 97 7.24 3.13 -16.23
CA PHE A 97 6.66 2.90 -14.93
C PHE A 97 6.16 4.21 -14.30
N ASP A 98 6.98 5.25 -14.26
CA ASP A 98 6.63 6.56 -13.73
C ASP A 98 5.45 7.20 -14.50
N CYS A 99 5.49 7.13 -15.85
CA CYS A 99 4.39 7.63 -16.67
C CYS A 99 3.07 6.89 -16.39
N VAL A 100 3.11 5.56 -16.30
CA VAL A 100 1.92 4.74 -16.00
C VAL A 100 1.39 5.04 -14.60
N ALA A 101 2.28 5.26 -13.63
CA ALA A 101 1.89 5.65 -12.28
C ALA A 101 1.10 6.96 -12.27
N VAL A 102 1.60 8.00 -12.94
CA VAL A 102 0.91 9.28 -13.06
C VAL A 102 -0.43 9.14 -13.79
N LEU A 103 -0.47 8.41 -14.90
CA LEU A 103 -1.72 8.19 -15.65
C LEU A 103 -2.76 7.43 -14.84
N THR A 104 -2.32 6.44 -14.06
CA THR A 104 -3.20 5.68 -13.16
C THR A 104 -3.74 6.57 -12.05
N GLN A 105 -2.91 7.42 -11.45
CA GLN A 105 -3.32 8.37 -10.44
C GLN A 105 -4.36 9.37 -11.00
N LEU A 106 -4.10 9.95 -12.16
CA LEU A 106 -5.04 10.86 -12.83
C LEU A 106 -6.38 10.18 -13.17
N SER A 107 -6.34 8.91 -13.60
CA SER A 107 -7.56 8.14 -13.84
C SER A 107 -8.40 7.94 -12.57
N ILE A 108 -7.74 7.72 -11.44
CA ILE A 108 -8.40 7.60 -10.13
C ILE A 108 -9.03 8.93 -9.73
N GLU A 109 -8.32 10.03 -9.90
CA GLU A 109 -8.78 11.37 -9.50
C GLU A 109 -9.96 11.88 -10.35
N HIS A 110 -10.02 11.52 -11.63
CA HIS A 110 -10.94 12.13 -12.59
C HIS A 110 -12.14 11.29 -13.01
N GLY A 111 -12.25 10.05 -12.59
CA GLY A 111 -13.38 9.32 -13.15
C GLY A 111 -13.83 8.02 -12.56
N GLU A 112 -13.04 7.36 -11.79
CA GLU A 112 -13.45 6.07 -11.24
C GLU A 112 -13.25 6.04 -9.74
N VAL A 113 -14.38 6.13 -9.04
CA VAL A 113 -14.41 6.08 -7.58
C VAL A 113 -13.78 4.78 -7.11
N ILE A 114 -12.61 4.88 -6.48
CA ILE A 114 -12.19 3.84 -5.55
C ILE A 114 -13.24 3.87 -4.43
N PRO A 115 -13.86 2.75 -4.06
CA PRO A 115 -14.85 2.75 -3.01
C PRO A 115 -14.28 3.43 -1.76
N TYR A 116 -14.91 4.54 -1.40
CA TYR A 116 -14.60 5.21 -0.15
C TYR A 116 -15.23 4.39 0.97
N PHE A 117 -14.43 3.98 1.91
CA PHE A 117 -14.91 3.33 3.11
C PHE A 117 -14.73 4.29 4.27
N ASN A 118 -15.81 4.61 4.93
CA ASN A 118 -15.73 5.24 6.23
C ASN A 118 -15.10 4.23 7.18
N TYR A 119 -13.86 4.50 7.58
CA TYR A 119 -13.36 3.89 8.79
C TYR A 119 -14.21 4.43 9.94
N ASP A 120 -14.59 3.53 10.82
CA ASP A 120 -15.17 3.96 12.07
C ASP A 120 -14.08 4.70 12.87
N ASP A 121 -14.07 6.02 12.74
CA ASP A 121 -13.11 6.90 13.43
C ASP A 121 -13.29 6.86 14.96
N THR A 122 -14.26 6.08 15.46
CA THR A 122 -14.44 5.82 16.89
C THR A 122 -13.40 4.83 17.43
N LEU A 123 -12.61 4.16 16.56
CA LEU A 123 -11.50 3.35 16.98
C LEU A 123 -10.40 4.24 17.56
N THR A 124 -10.28 4.22 18.86
CA THR A 124 -9.22 4.94 19.58
C THR A 124 -7.86 4.30 19.32
N ASP A 125 -6.78 5.04 19.50
CA ASP A 125 -5.42 4.50 19.39
C ASP A 125 -5.18 3.27 20.30
N GLN A 126 -5.95 3.13 21.38
CA GLN A 126 -5.92 1.96 22.28
C GLN A 126 -6.48 0.70 21.61
N ASP A 127 -7.46 0.84 20.71
CA ASP A 127 -8.04 -0.29 19.96
C ASP A 127 -7.08 -0.78 18.86
N LEU A 128 -6.05 0.00 18.56
CA LEU A 128 -5.01 -0.31 17.56
C LEU A 128 -3.74 -0.88 18.19
N LEU A 129 -3.65 -0.95 19.51
CA LEU A 129 -2.50 -1.58 20.17
C LEU A 129 -2.56 -3.10 19.95
N PRO A 130 -1.41 -3.74 19.68
CA PRO A 130 -1.38 -5.20 19.57
C PRO A 130 -1.86 -5.83 20.89
N ASP A 131 -2.66 -6.89 20.76
CA ASP A 131 -3.12 -7.67 21.87
C ASP A 131 -1.90 -8.11 22.71
N PRO A 132 -1.81 -7.74 24.01
CA PRO A 132 -0.68 -8.09 24.84
C PRO A 132 -0.49 -9.61 25.00
N TRP A 133 -1.44 -10.42 24.54
CA TRP A 133 -1.39 -11.89 24.56
C TRP A 133 -0.87 -12.53 23.27
N ILE A 134 -0.68 -11.76 22.18
CA ILE A 134 0.00 -12.28 21.00
C ILE A 134 1.49 -12.31 21.29
N ARG A 135 1.95 -13.44 21.82
CA ARG A 135 3.39 -13.74 21.88
C ARG A 135 3.85 -14.08 20.47
N LEU A 136 4.80 -13.26 19.96
CA LEU A 136 5.57 -13.55 18.77
C LEU A 136 6.39 -14.83 18.95
#